data_9e85b4a71b06b0289f3f472b4930fc11
#
_entry.id   9e85b4a71b06b0289f3f472b4930fc11
#
_cell.length_a   1.000
_cell.length_b   1.000
_cell.length_c   1.000
_cell.angle_alpha   90.00
_cell.angle_beta   90.00
_cell.angle_gamma   90.00
#
_symmetry.space_group_name_H-M   'P 1'
#
loop_
_entity.id
_entity.type
_entity.pdbx_description
1 polymer ?
#
loop_
_entity_poly.entity_id
_entity_poly.type
_entity_poly.pdbx_seq_one_letter_code
_entity_poly.pdbx_strand_id
1 'polypeptide(L)'
;MMRYSLLFFCFILFANVAGAQTANRFDIVIDELMADPAPQVLLPNNEWIELRNTSSTAFNLSGWRIGDATGQSGPMPAYTLLPDSFVIVCTASAVGAMSAYGPTIAVTSFPGLDNTGDVIYLRSPQNKIIHTVSYT
;
A
#
# COMPACT_ATOMS: atom_id res chain seq x y z
N MET A 1 -1.05 -67.62 3.94
CA MET A 1 -1.26 -66.57 2.91
C MET A 1 -1.64 -65.28 3.62
N MET A 2 -0.68 -64.36 3.73
CA MET A 2 -0.90 -63.05 4.39
C MET A 2 -1.21 -62.00 3.30
N ARG A 3 -2.41 -61.43 3.34
CA ARG A 3 -2.85 -60.37 2.38
C ARG A 3 -2.47 -59.01 2.96
N TYR A 4 -1.48 -58.36 2.37
CA TYR A 4 -1.15 -56.97 2.67
C TYR A 4 -2.10 -56.07 1.91
N SER A 5 -2.98 -55.36 2.66
CA SER A 5 -3.85 -54.30 2.13
C SER A 5 -3.03 -53.00 2.06
N LEU A 6 -2.72 -52.58 0.83
CA LEU A 6 -2.00 -51.33 0.57
C LEU A 6 -3.00 -50.17 0.62
N LEU A 7 -3.06 -49.43 1.73
CA LEU A 7 -3.84 -48.20 1.86
C LEU A 7 -3.11 -47.07 1.10
N PHE A 8 -3.64 -46.71 -0.07
CA PHE A 8 -3.19 -45.57 -0.84
C PHE A 8 -3.73 -44.26 -0.21
N PHE A 9 -2.88 -43.55 0.52
CA PHE A 9 -3.24 -42.26 1.11
C PHE A 9 -3.09 -41.19 0.00
N CYS A 10 -4.21 -40.81 -0.62
CA CYS A 10 -4.25 -39.76 -1.62
C CYS A 10 -4.12 -38.39 -0.90
N PHE A 11 -2.92 -37.79 -0.93
CA PHE A 11 -2.65 -36.44 -0.43
C PHE A 11 -3.20 -35.45 -1.46
N ILE A 12 -4.40 -34.92 -1.23
CA ILE A 12 -4.95 -33.83 -2.04
C ILE A 12 -4.23 -32.54 -1.63
N LEU A 13 -3.25 -32.12 -2.44
CA LEU A 13 -2.63 -30.79 -2.36
C LEU A 13 -3.70 -29.74 -2.77
N PHE A 14 -4.27 -29.06 -1.81
CA PHE A 14 -5.00 -27.81 -2.08
C PHE A 14 -3.98 -26.75 -2.47
N ALA A 15 -3.76 -26.55 -3.77
CA ALA A 15 -3.09 -25.38 -4.27
C ALA A 15 -4.00 -24.17 -3.98
N ASN A 16 -3.67 -23.39 -2.95
CA ASN A 16 -4.26 -22.06 -2.78
C ASN A 16 -3.81 -21.21 -3.97
N VAL A 17 -4.66 -21.07 -4.98
CA VAL A 17 -4.49 -20.05 -6.01
C VAL A 17 -4.74 -18.72 -5.30
N ALA A 18 -3.69 -18.06 -4.87
CA ALA A 18 -3.76 -16.66 -4.46
C ALA A 18 -4.13 -15.86 -5.71
N GLY A 19 -5.42 -15.72 -5.97
CA GLY A 19 -5.93 -14.83 -7.00
C GLY A 19 -5.45 -13.41 -6.67
N ALA A 20 -4.78 -12.76 -7.63
CA ALA A 20 -4.42 -11.37 -7.48
C ALA A 20 -5.68 -10.55 -7.21
N GLN A 21 -5.75 -9.93 -6.03
CA GLN A 21 -6.92 -9.17 -5.59
C GLN A 21 -7.10 -7.95 -6.51
N THR A 22 -8.26 -7.87 -7.16
CA THR A 22 -8.58 -6.78 -8.08
C THR A 22 -9.26 -5.65 -7.32
N ALA A 23 -8.61 -4.50 -7.25
CA ALA A 23 -9.19 -3.30 -6.67
C ALA A 23 -9.98 -2.49 -7.71
N ASN A 24 -11.08 -1.88 -7.26
CA ASN A 24 -11.84 -0.89 -8.01
C ASN A 24 -11.37 0.53 -7.68
N ARG A 25 -11.78 1.49 -8.49
CA ARG A 25 -11.56 2.92 -8.16
C ARG A 25 -12.20 3.21 -6.80
N PHE A 26 -11.46 3.93 -5.99
CA PHE A 26 -11.81 4.36 -4.63
C PHE A 26 -11.88 3.24 -3.57
N ASP A 27 -11.58 2.00 -3.86
CA ASP A 27 -11.46 0.96 -2.81
C ASP A 27 -10.37 1.33 -1.79
N ILE A 28 -9.27 1.92 -2.28
CA ILE A 28 -8.24 2.55 -1.46
C ILE A 28 -8.05 3.98 -1.95
N VAL A 29 -8.04 4.93 -1.04
CA VAL A 29 -7.87 6.35 -1.34
C VAL A 29 -6.60 6.90 -0.70
N ILE A 30 -6.04 7.95 -1.31
CA ILE A 30 -5.12 8.87 -0.66
C ILE A 30 -6.01 9.78 0.19
N ASP A 31 -5.95 9.65 1.50
CA ASP A 31 -6.84 10.35 2.44
C ASP A 31 -6.20 11.65 2.94
N GLU A 32 -4.91 11.57 3.28
CA GLU A 32 -4.11 12.74 3.66
C GLU A 32 -2.72 12.70 3.00
N LEU A 33 -2.09 13.84 2.90
CA LEU A 33 -0.70 13.99 2.46
C LEU A 33 -0.05 15.22 3.10
N MET A 34 1.28 15.18 3.22
CA MET A 34 2.11 16.27 3.68
C MET A 34 3.17 16.57 2.62
N ALA A 35 2.97 17.61 1.84
CA ALA A 35 3.90 18.05 0.80
C ALA A 35 4.93 19.08 1.34
N ASP A 36 4.51 19.97 2.24
CA ASP A 36 5.37 21.00 2.82
C ASP A 36 5.46 20.83 4.35
N PRO A 37 6.34 19.93 4.84
CA PRO A 37 6.50 19.68 6.27
C PRO A 37 7.31 20.77 7.00
N ALA A 38 7.86 21.76 6.31
CA ALA A 38 8.70 22.82 6.90
C ALA A 38 8.00 24.19 6.87
N PRO A 39 8.04 24.97 7.98
CA PRO A 39 8.66 24.62 9.27
C PRO A 39 7.86 23.57 10.02
N GLN A 40 8.56 22.68 10.74
CA GLN A 40 7.90 21.60 11.49
C GLN A 40 6.90 22.17 12.51
N VAL A 41 5.64 21.73 12.41
CA VAL A 41 4.56 22.04 13.35
C VAL A 41 3.86 20.75 13.73
N LEU A 42 4.04 20.26 14.96
CA LEU A 42 3.43 19.05 15.55
C LEU A 42 3.89 17.74 14.92
N LEU A 43 3.83 17.60 13.59
CA LEU A 43 4.23 16.38 12.86
C LEU A 43 5.73 16.42 12.50
N PRO A 44 6.37 15.27 12.26
CA PRO A 44 7.76 15.21 11.79
C PRO A 44 7.96 15.96 10.48
N ASN A 45 9.14 16.56 10.32
CA ASN A 45 9.54 17.25 9.08
C ASN A 45 9.88 16.24 7.97
N ASN A 46 8.87 15.51 7.51
CA ASN A 46 8.96 14.50 6.46
C ASN A 46 7.73 14.56 5.57
N GLU A 47 7.91 14.32 4.28
CA GLU A 47 6.80 14.08 3.36
C GLU A 47 6.22 12.68 3.59
N TRP A 48 4.91 12.57 3.49
CA TRP A 48 4.18 11.32 3.62
C TRP A 48 2.81 11.38 2.95
N ILE A 49 2.26 10.20 2.69
CA ILE A 49 0.90 10.01 2.18
C ILE A 49 0.21 8.98 3.08
N GLU A 50 -1.03 9.25 3.46
CA GLU A 50 -1.89 8.28 4.14
C GLU A 50 -2.83 7.61 3.14
N LEU A 51 -2.86 6.29 3.15
CA LEU A 51 -3.80 5.49 2.41
C LEU A 51 -4.88 4.96 3.34
N ARG A 52 -6.14 5.09 2.94
CA ARG A 52 -7.28 4.55 3.65
C ARG A 52 -8.04 3.54 2.78
N ASN A 53 -8.42 2.42 3.38
CA ASN A 53 -9.30 1.45 2.75
C ASN A 53 -10.76 1.83 3.03
N THR A 54 -11.46 2.29 2.00
CA THR A 54 -12.88 2.70 2.08
C THR A 54 -13.84 1.58 1.67
N SER A 55 -13.29 0.42 1.31
CA SER A 55 -14.09 -0.76 0.93
C SER A 55 -14.39 -1.68 2.12
N SER A 56 -15.23 -2.65 1.91
CA SER A 56 -15.51 -3.73 2.87
C SER A 56 -14.54 -4.91 2.79
N THR A 57 -13.51 -4.84 1.93
CA THR A 57 -12.57 -5.93 1.65
C THR A 57 -11.17 -5.54 2.12
N ALA A 58 -10.47 -6.44 2.82
CA ALA A 58 -9.06 -6.21 3.15
C ALA A 58 -8.18 -6.33 1.91
N PHE A 59 -7.19 -5.46 1.74
CA PHE A 59 -6.25 -5.47 0.62
C PHE A 59 -4.82 -5.70 1.09
N ASN A 60 -4.10 -6.57 0.37
CA ASN A 60 -2.65 -6.64 0.50
C ASN A 60 -2.02 -5.59 -0.42
N LEU A 61 -1.25 -4.68 0.17
CA LEU A 61 -0.59 -3.58 -0.57
C LEU A 61 0.68 -4.00 -1.30
N SER A 62 1.10 -5.27 -1.25
CA SER A 62 2.27 -5.76 -1.98
C SER A 62 2.19 -5.39 -3.47
N GLY A 63 3.20 -4.71 -3.97
CA GLY A 63 3.29 -4.31 -5.38
C GLY A 63 2.51 -3.05 -5.77
N TRP A 64 1.73 -2.46 -4.86
CA TRP A 64 1.09 -1.16 -5.11
C TRP A 64 2.15 -0.05 -5.19
N ARG A 65 1.82 1.04 -5.88
CA ARG A 65 2.74 2.17 -6.09
C ARG A 65 2.01 3.49 -5.98
N ILE A 66 2.72 4.49 -5.49
CA ILE A 66 2.33 5.89 -5.61
C ILE A 66 3.20 6.56 -6.66
N GLY A 67 2.70 7.61 -7.28
CA GLY A 67 3.46 8.37 -8.27
C GLY A 67 2.83 9.70 -8.57
N ASP A 68 3.55 10.46 -9.37
CA ASP A 68 3.19 11.77 -9.88
C ASP A 68 3.41 11.85 -11.41
N ALA A 69 3.42 13.04 -11.98
CA ALA A 69 3.68 13.25 -13.40
C ALA A 69 5.12 12.90 -13.81
N THR A 70 6.05 12.84 -12.87
CA THR A 70 7.49 12.67 -13.13
C THR A 70 7.96 11.24 -12.95
N GLY A 71 7.26 10.44 -12.11
CA GLY A 71 7.65 9.07 -11.84
C GLY A 71 6.75 8.33 -10.87
N GLN A 72 7.21 7.19 -10.43
CA GLN A 72 6.50 6.38 -9.44
C GLN A 72 7.47 5.71 -8.45
N SER A 73 6.96 5.44 -7.26
CA SER A 73 7.70 4.73 -6.22
C SER A 73 8.09 3.32 -6.64
N GLY A 74 9.03 2.71 -5.93
CA GLY A 74 9.15 1.26 -5.85
C GLY A 74 7.86 0.62 -5.32
N PRO A 75 7.73 -0.72 -5.45
CA PRO A 75 6.55 -1.43 -4.97
C PRO A 75 6.45 -1.33 -3.44
N MET A 76 5.23 -1.16 -2.95
CA MET A 76 4.95 -1.27 -1.52
C MET A 76 5.26 -2.68 -1.01
N PRO A 77 5.71 -2.83 0.24
CA PRO A 77 5.87 -4.13 0.88
C PRO A 77 4.52 -4.80 1.13
N ALA A 78 4.55 -6.08 1.50
CA ALA A 78 3.36 -6.78 1.94
C ALA A 78 2.84 -6.13 3.24
N TYR A 79 1.62 -5.60 3.18
CA TYR A 79 0.89 -5.03 4.31
C TYR A 79 -0.60 -5.25 4.07
N THR A 80 -1.31 -5.80 5.04
CA THR A 80 -2.76 -6.00 4.94
C THR A 80 -3.49 -4.78 5.48
N LEU A 81 -4.10 -4.01 4.58
CA LEU A 81 -4.93 -2.86 4.91
C LEU A 81 -6.39 -3.32 5.08
N LEU A 82 -6.83 -3.41 6.33
CA LEU A 82 -8.19 -3.84 6.68
C LEU A 82 -9.22 -2.79 6.26
N PRO A 83 -10.52 -3.17 6.14
CA PRO A 83 -11.61 -2.20 5.96
C PRO A 83 -11.56 -1.09 7.01
N ASP A 84 -11.82 0.14 6.60
CA ASP A 84 -11.80 1.35 7.44
C ASP A 84 -10.46 1.68 8.13
N SER A 85 -9.40 0.93 7.80
CA SER A 85 -8.06 1.17 8.33
C SER A 85 -7.24 2.08 7.42
N PHE A 86 -6.18 2.65 7.98
CA PHE A 86 -5.23 3.47 7.24
C PHE A 86 -3.78 2.99 7.44
N VAL A 87 -2.89 3.45 6.58
CA VAL A 87 -1.44 3.24 6.66
C VAL A 87 -0.71 4.44 6.09
N ILE A 88 0.33 4.87 6.78
CA ILE A 88 1.23 5.94 6.32
C ILE A 88 2.28 5.34 5.40
N VAL A 89 2.49 5.97 4.25
CA VAL A 89 3.51 5.60 3.26
C VAL A 89 4.52 6.75 3.17
N CYS A 90 5.79 6.44 3.37
CA CYS A 90 6.87 7.43 3.37
C CYS A 90 8.21 6.82 2.92
N THR A 91 9.29 7.61 2.99
CA THR A 91 10.65 7.10 2.79
C THR A 91 11.09 6.20 3.96
N ALA A 92 12.05 5.31 3.74
CA ALA A 92 12.59 4.45 4.81
C ALA A 92 13.17 5.24 6.00
N SER A 93 13.77 6.39 5.74
CA SER A 93 14.32 7.27 6.79
C SER A 93 13.26 7.91 7.68
N ALA A 94 12.04 8.08 7.17
CA ALA A 94 10.93 8.71 7.89
C ALA A 94 10.13 7.72 8.76
N VAL A 95 10.23 6.42 8.53
CA VAL A 95 9.43 5.39 9.23
C VAL A 95 9.54 5.51 10.74
N GLY A 96 10.76 5.69 11.28
CA GLY A 96 10.95 5.78 12.73
C GLY A 96 10.20 6.94 13.37
N ALA A 97 10.14 8.08 12.71
CA ALA A 97 9.41 9.26 13.19
C ALA A 97 7.90 9.13 12.96
N MET A 98 7.49 8.60 11.81
CA MET A 98 6.08 8.50 11.43
C MET A 98 5.32 7.40 12.17
N SER A 99 5.98 6.31 12.56
CA SER A 99 5.33 5.18 13.27
C SER A 99 4.75 5.52 14.63
N ALA A 100 5.09 6.67 15.21
CA ALA A 100 4.45 7.20 16.40
C ALA A 100 2.99 7.68 16.15
N TYR A 101 2.63 7.91 14.90
CA TYR A 101 1.33 8.46 14.49
C TYR A 101 0.40 7.41 13.89
N GLY A 102 0.92 6.26 13.49
CA GLY A 102 0.12 5.16 12.96
C GLY A 102 0.94 4.07 12.28
N PRO A 103 0.28 3.02 11.79
CA PRO A 103 0.93 2.01 10.97
C PRO A 103 1.65 2.67 9.80
N THR A 104 2.92 2.33 9.58
CA THR A 104 3.77 3.01 8.60
C THR A 104 4.55 1.99 7.77
N ILE A 105 4.53 2.16 6.46
CA ILE A 105 5.35 1.38 5.51
C ILE A 105 6.25 2.30 4.69
N ALA A 106 7.40 1.77 4.28
CA ALA A 106 8.33 2.49 3.43
C ALA A 106 8.22 2.04 1.97
N VAL A 107 8.46 2.99 1.06
CA VAL A 107 8.73 2.71 -0.35
C VAL A 107 10.08 3.28 -0.77
N THR A 108 10.73 2.65 -1.71
CA THR A 108 11.89 3.24 -2.40
C THR A 108 11.41 4.26 -3.43
N SER A 109 12.25 5.22 -3.78
CA SER A 109 11.91 6.25 -4.78
C SER A 109 10.53 6.89 -4.50
N PHE A 110 10.29 7.24 -3.23
CA PHE A 110 9.10 8.00 -2.87
C PHE A 110 9.06 9.27 -3.76
N PRO A 111 7.96 9.54 -4.49
CA PRO A 111 7.87 10.74 -5.30
C PRO A 111 7.94 11.97 -4.39
N GLY A 112 8.79 12.95 -4.74
CA GLY A 112 8.78 14.22 -4.02
C GLY A 112 7.44 14.92 -4.23
N LEU A 113 6.83 15.37 -3.15
CA LEU A 113 5.57 16.11 -3.23
C LEU A 113 5.88 17.59 -3.45
N ASP A 114 5.46 18.17 -4.57
CA ASP A 114 5.77 19.57 -4.89
C ASP A 114 5.00 20.51 -3.96
N ASN A 115 5.71 21.38 -3.24
CA ASN A 115 5.12 22.33 -2.29
C ASN A 115 4.17 23.35 -2.96
N THR A 116 4.25 23.52 -4.27
CA THR A 116 3.43 24.48 -5.03
C THR A 116 2.22 23.84 -5.70
N GLY A 117 2.09 22.52 -5.61
CA GLY A 117 0.96 21.76 -6.16
C GLY A 117 1.41 20.58 -7.02
N ASP A 118 0.67 19.50 -6.95
CA ASP A 118 0.98 18.27 -7.65
C ASP A 118 -0.28 17.43 -7.92
N VAL A 119 -0.12 16.38 -8.74
CA VAL A 119 -1.12 15.35 -9.00
C VAL A 119 -0.55 14.01 -8.63
N ILE A 120 -1.01 13.49 -7.50
CA ILE A 120 -0.56 12.19 -6.97
C ILE A 120 -1.59 11.12 -7.32
N TYR A 121 -1.11 9.97 -7.77
CA TYR A 121 -1.95 8.81 -8.04
C TYR A 121 -1.49 7.56 -7.31
N LEU A 122 -2.47 6.72 -6.98
CA LEU A 122 -2.29 5.38 -6.43
C LEU A 122 -2.56 4.34 -7.51
N ARG A 123 -1.61 3.42 -7.74
CA ARG A 123 -1.74 2.32 -8.71
C ARG A 123 -1.75 0.97 -8.02
N SER A 124 -2.64 0.10 -8.50
CA SER A 124 -2.63 -1.32 -8.14
C SER A 124 -1.45 -2.06 -8.80
N PRO A 125 -1.14 -3.30 -8.36
CA PRO A 125 -0.12 -4.14 -9.01
C PRO A 125 -0.40 -4.43 -10.49
N GLN A 126 -1.67 -4.34 -10.93
CA GLN A 126 -2.07 -4.46 -12.34
C GLN A 126 -1.92 -3.14 -13.12
N ASN A 127 -1.23 -2.16 -12.55
CA ASN A 127 -1.01 -0.83 -13.13
C ASN A 127 -2.30 0.00 -13.38
N LYS A 128 -3.39 -0.33 -12.68
CA LYS A 128 -4.65 0.40 -12.73
C LYS A 128 -4.62 1.57 -11.74
N ILE A 129 -5.00 2.77 -12.17
CA ILE A 129 -5.18 3.91 -11.27
C ILE A 129 -6.42 3.68 -10.41
N ILE A 130 -6.24 3.62 -9.11
CA ILE A 130 -7.28 3.40 -8.12
C ILE A 130 -7.77 4.72 -7.52
N HIS A 131 -6.85 5.63 -7.25
CA HIS A 131 -7.18 6.97 -6.77
C HIS A 131 -6.21 8.00 -7.35
N THR A 132 -6.67 9.23 -7.44
CA THR A 132 -5.87 10.39 -7.82
C THR A 132 -6.33 11.58 -6.99
N VAL A 133 -5.38 12.34 -6.46
CA VAL A 133 -5.61 13.60 -5.75
C VAL A 133 -4.74 14.68 -6.39
N SER A 134 -5.27 15.89 -6.48
CA SER A 134 -4.51 17.09 -6.83
C SER A 134 -4.63 18.12 -5.73
N TYR A 135 -3.56 18.84 -5.46
CA TYR A 135 -3.51 19.94 -4.52
C TYR A 135 -2.70 21.11 -5.10
N THR A 136 -2.91 22.31 -4.59
CA THR A 136 -2.23 23.56 -4.99
C THR A 136 -1.93 24.40 -3.77
#